data_9a3f999d08db1d4e854facaed2cb025a
#
_entry.id   9a3f999d08db1d4e854facaed2cb025a
#
_cell.length_a   1.000
_cell.length_b   1.000
_cell.length_c   1.000
_cell.angle_alpha   90.00
_cell.angle_beta   90.00
_cell.angle_gamma   90.00
#
_symmetry.space_group_name_H-M   'P 1'
#
loop_
_entity.id
_entity.type
_entity.pdbx_description
1 polymer ?
#
loop_
_entity_poly.entity_id
_entity_poly.type
_entity_poly.pdbx_seq_one_letter_code
_entity_poly.pdbx_strand_id
1 'polypeptide(L)'
;MNRYQFEVLRFCTEFGKATQREMAEKTGLSLGSVNKAVKELAHRGFLKEDGTPSQEGLDALESYRVEGAIILAAGAGTRFAPLSFERPKALFEVRGEVLIERTIRQLREAGVERIAVVTGYMKESLFYLEDKLGVSILVNPEYSTRNNHSSVWHAREFLGNTYIVSSDQYYAENVFQKYCYAPYCSAVYSEGWTDEQTVVLGKYGLISEVKKGGKDAYALLGPAYFDAALSEAYLEILDREYDKAETRNKLWEEVLADHLEELPITIEPCERGVITEFDFLTDLVAFDRDFFANVDSRILDNICKTLDCEREDITDVKPVKAGLTNLSTLFSAKGQKYIYRHPGNGTEEIVNREAEAFALGVARDLGLDDTFIYEEPSEGWKISRYIEGCSELDYADEAQVARALQMIRLLHESGKKSPFSFDFHDESVKIVQLLKDMRYALPRDFEQLAARIGAVADKMHAEAGEPVLCHNDFYGPNFLVKGDEMRLIDWNMLPWAIRRAIWATSSRRVRATRWRRRWEFFRCTTAEKPRCRSSVTAWLRFL
;
A
#
# COMPACT_ATOMS: atom_id res chain seq x y z
N MET A 1 -14.28 -20.64 -35.38
CA MET A 1 -14.83 -19.71 -36.41
C MET A 1 -13.89 -18.53 -36.58
N ASN A 2 -14.05 -17.72 -37.67
CA ASN A 2 -13.27 -16.49 -37.79
C ASN A 2 -13.93 -15.33 -37.00
N ARG A 3 -13.20 -14.21 -36.81
CA ARG A 3 -13.69 -13.06 -36.00
C ARG A 3 -15.04 -12.49 -36.51
N TYR A 4 -15.23 -12.37 -37.83
CA TYR A 4 -16.48 -11.83 -38.37
C TYR A 4 -17.69 -12.75 -38.08
N GLN A 5 -17.51 -14.07 -38.20
CA GLN A 5 -18.52 -15.06 -37.85
C GLN A 5 -18.82 -15.04 -36.34
N PHE A 6 -17.80 -14.92 -35.52
CA PHE A 6 -17.96 -14.81 -34.06
C PHE A 6 -18.81 -13.58 -33.69
N GLU A 7 -18.43 -12.40 -34.20
CA GLU A 7 -19.14 -11.16 -33.86
C GLU A 7 -20.61 -11.19 -34.30
N VAL A 8 -20.90 -11.72 -35.49
CA VAL A 8 -22.27 -11.86 -35.98
C VAL A 8 -23.06 -12.88 -35.16
N LEU A 9 -22.48 -14.01 -34.82
CA LEU A 9 -23.14 -15.07 -34.03
C LEU A 9 -23.39 -14.60 -32.59
N ARG A 10 -22.41 -13.93 -31.99
CA ARG A 10 -22.52 -13.30 -30.65
C ARG A 10 -23.66 -12.27 -30.66
N PHE A 11 -23.67 -11.38 -31.62
CA PHE A 11 -24.71 -10.37 -31.74
C PHE A 11 -26.11 -11.01 -31.84
N CYS A 12 -26.29 -12.03 -32.71
CA CYS A 12 -27.55 -12.75 -32.83
C CYS A 12 -27.97 -13.46 -31.53
N THR A 13 -27.01 -13.87 -30.71
CA THR A 13 -27.27 -14.52 -29.42
C THR A 13 -27.73 -13.51 -28.37
N GLU A 14 -27.13 -12.32 -28.34
CA GLU A 14 -27.45 -11.26 -27.38
C GLU A 14 -28.74 -10.51 -27.73
N PHE A 15 -28.95 -10.18 -29.01
CA PHE A 15 -30.03 -9.29 -29.45
C PHE A 15 -31.14 -10.02 -30.24
N GLY A 16 -30.95 -11.30 -30.52
CA GLY A 16 -31.90 -12.08 -31.30
C GLY A 16 -31.94 -11.67 -32.76
N LYS A 17 -33.18 -11.62 -33.34
CA LYS A 17 -33.36 -11.31 -34.73
C LYS A 17 -33.12 -9.82 -35.02
N ALA A 18 -32.22 -9.52 -35.94
CA ALA A 18 -31.91 -8.17 -36.38
C ALA A 18 -31.60 -8.14 -37.88
N THR A 19 -31.64 -6.94 -38.45
CA THR A 19 -31.25 -6.74 -39.86
C THR A 19 -29.73 -6.72 -39.96
N GLN A 20 -29.18 -7.09 -41.12
CA GLN A 20 -27.74 -7.04 -41.38
C GLN A 20 -27.16 -5.62 -41.27
N ARG A 21 -27.98 -4.56 -41.42
CA ARG A 21 -27.57 -3.17 -41.22
C ARG A 21 -27.40 -2.88 -39.73
N GLU A 22 -28.31 -3.31 -38.88
CA GLU A 22 -28.19 -3.19 -37.42
C GLU A 22 -26.99 -3.98 -36.89
N MET A 23 -26.76 -5.19 -37.42
CA MET A 23 -25.58 -5.98 -37.10
C MET A 23 -24.29 -5.21 -37.49
N ALA A 24 -24.24 -4.62 -38.69
CA ALA A 24 -23.09 -3.87 -39.17
C ALA A 24 -22.80 -2.62 -38.29
N GLU A 25 -23.85 -1.88 -37.92
CA GLU A 25 -23.77 -0.70 -37.09
C GLU A 25 -23.27 -1.05 -35.67
N LYS A 26 -23.82 -2.09 -35.06
CA LYS A 26 -23.48 -2.49 -33.69
C LYS A 26 -22.17 -3.23 -33.57
N THR A 27 -21.78 -4.03 -34.56
CA THR A 27 -20.51 -4.77 -34.55
C THR A 27 -19.32 -3.98 -35.13
N GLY A 28 -19.57 -2.80 -35.74
CA GLY A 28 -18.55 -2.04 -36.46
C GLY A 28 -18.04 -2.71 -37.74
N LEU A 29 -18.68 -3.81 -38.19
CA LEU A 29 -18.29 -4.53 -39.39
C LEU A 29 -18.92 -3.91 -40.65
N SER A 30 -18.23 -4.05 -41.80
CA SER A 30 -18.83 -3.67 -43.05
C SER A 30 -20.06 -4.52 -43.38
N LEU A 31 -21.08 -3.95 -44.02
CA LEU A 31 -22.28 -4.69 -44.43
C LEU A 31 -21.94 -5.92 -45.30
N GLY A 32 -20.88 -5.82 -46.12
CA GLY A 32 -20.39 -6.93 -46.94
C GLY A 32 -19.81 -8.06 -46.09
N SER A 33 -19.06 -7.73 -45.02
CA SER A 33 -18.51 -8.71 -44.07
C SER A 33 -19.64 -9.40 -43.30
N VAL A 34 -20.63 -8.63 -42.84
CA VAL A 34 -21.81 -9.18 -42.16
C VAL A 34 -22.58 -10.13 -43.07
N ASN A 35 -22.87 -9.72 -44.32
CA ASN A 35 -23.57 -10.57 -45.28
C ASN A 35 -22.85 -11.90 -45.52
N LYS A 36 -21.53 -11.84 -45.70
CA LYS A 36 -20.69 -13.03 -45.87
C LYS A 36 -20.73 -13.93 -44.65
N ALA A 37 -20.54 -13.34 -43.45
CA ALA A 37 -20.57 -14.09 -42.20
C ALA A 37 -21.95 -14.77 -41.95
N VAL A 38 -23.06 -14.06 -42.16
CA VAL A 38 -24.43 -14.61 -42.03
C VAL A 38 -24.62 -15.83 -42.96
N LYS A 39 -24.21 -15.71 -44.24
CA LYS A 39 -24.31 -16.81 -45.20
C LYS A 39 -23.49 -18.01 -44.79
N GLU A 40 -22.26 -17.78 -44.36
CA GLU A 40 -21.36 -18.86 -43.92
C GLU A 40 -21.86 -19.54 -42.62
N LEU A 41 -22.39 -18.77 -41.65
CA LEU A 41 -22.98 -19.28 -40.44
C LEU A 41 -24.25 -20.09 -40.71
N ALA A 42 -25.13 -19.61 -41.60
CA ALA A 42 -26.34 -20.34 -42.04
C ALA A 42 -25.95 -21.65 -42.75
N HIS A 43 -24.95 -21.61 -43.64
CA HIS A 43 -24.47 -22.80 -44.36
C HIS A 43 -23.86 -23.86 -43.40
N ARG A 44 -23.26 -23.42 -42.30
CA ARG A 44 -22.73 -24.29 -41.23
C ARG A 44 -23.81 -24.77 -40.25
N GLY A 45 -25.05 -24.33 -40.40
CA GLY A 45 -26.15 -24.66 -39.51
C GLY A 45 -26.13 -23.90 -38.17
N PHE A 46 -25.28 -22.87 -38.02
CA PHE A 46 -25.15 -22.08 -36.77
C PHE A 46 -26.23 -21.01 -36.63
N LEU A 47 -26.84 -20.59 -37.74
CA LEU A 47 -28.03 -19.76 -37.77
C LEU A 47 -29.20 -20.51 -38.41
N LYS A 48 -30.39 -20.38 -37.85
CA LYS A 48 -31.66 -20.86 -38.42
C LYS A 48 -32.09 -19.98 -39.61
N GLU A 49 -33.09 -20.42 -40.35
CA GLU A 49 -33.64 -19.66 -41.50
C GLU A 49 -34.14 -18.26 -41.11
N ASP A 50 -34.61 -18.10 -39.88
CA ASP A 50 -35.09 -16.81 -39.36
C ASP A 50 -33.98 -15.88 -38.88
N GLY A 51 -32.71 -16.31 -38.96
CA GLY A 51 -31.52 -15.58 -38.54
C GLY A 51 -31.20 -15.69 -37.05
N THR A 52 -31.93 -16.46 -36.24
CA THR A 52 -31.62 -16.73 -34.86
C THR A 52 -30.58 -17.85 -34.73
N PRO A 53 -29.76 -17.88 -33.65
CA PRO A 53 -28.80 -18.96 -33.42
C PRO A 53 -29.48 -20.32 -33.29
N SER A 54 -28.90 -21.34 -33.90
CA SER A 54 -29.25 -22.74 -33.65
C SER A 54 -28.58 -23.25 -32.37
N GLN A 55 -28.90 -24.49 -31.95
CA GLN A 55 -28.20 -25.09 -30.81
C GLN A 55 -26.69 -25.28 -31.13
N GLU A 56 -26.40 -25.74 -32.35
CA GLU A 56 -24.98 -25.91 -32.81
C GLU A 56 -24.24 -24.58 -32.85
N GLY A 57 -24.95 -23.47 -33.16
CA GLY A 57 -24.40 -22.12 -33.09
C GLY A 57 -24.09 -21.68 -31.66
N LEU A 58 -25.01 -21.93 -30.73
CA LEU A 58 -24.77 -21.66 -29.30
C LEU A 58 -23.62 -22.50 -28.75
N ASP A 59 -23.59 -23.80 -29.05
CA ASP A 59 -22.52 -24.70 -28.62
C ASP A 59 -21.15 -24.25 -29.18
N ALA A 60 -21.14 -23.71 -30.42
CA ALA A 60 -19.91 -23.19 -31.01
C ALA A 60 -19.41 -21.90 -30.34
N LEU A 61 -20.29 -21.13 -29.67
CA LEU A 61 -19.89 -19.97 -28.87
C LEU A 61 -19.35 -20.35 -27.50
N GLU A 62 -19.74 -21.48 -26.92
CA GLU A 62 -19.30 -21.89 -25.58
C GLU A 62 -17.77 -22.02 -25.46
N SER A 63 -17.05 -22.33 -26.56
CA SER A 63 -15.59 -22.33 -26.58
C SER A 63 -14.95 -20.94 -26.41
N TYR A 64 -15.73 -19.88 -26.55
CA TYR A 64 -15.34 -18.47 -26.38
C TYR A 64 -15.92 -17.87 -25.10
N ARG A 65 -16.64 -18.68 -24.30
CA ARG A 65 -17.24 -18.23 -23.06
C ARG A 65 -16.18 -17.83 -22.04
N VAL A 66 -16.39 -16.69 -21.41
CA VAL A 66 -15.60 -16.30 -20.24
C VAL A 66 -16.08 -17.12 -19.05
N GLU A 67 -15.20 -17.92 -18.50
CA GLU A 67 -15.51 -18.86 -17.40
C GLU A 67 -15.40 -18.19 -16.04
N GLY A 68 -14.48 -17.23 -15.89
CA GLY A 68 -14.22 -16.65 -14.60
C GLY A 68 -13.59 -15.27 -14.63
N ALA A 69 -13.35 -14.75 -13.42
CA ALA A 69 -12.60 -13.53 -13.18
C ALA A 69 -11.75 -13.63 -11.92
N ILE A 70 -10.58 -13.02 -11.94
CA ILE A 70 -9.68 -12.85 -10.80
C ILE A 70 -9.62 -11.35 -10.50
N ILE A 71 -10.11 -10.94 -9.33
CA ILE A 71 -10.05 -9.55 -8.86
C ILE A 71 -8.86 -9.40 -7.92
N LEU A 72 -7.91 -8.54 -8.26
CA LEU A 72 -6.69 -8.29 -7.50
C LEU A 72 -6.95 -7.23 -6.43
N ALA A 73 -7.12 -7.66 -5.18
CA ALA A 73 -7.48 -6.80 -4.04
C ALA A 73 -6.52 -6.97 -2.84
N ALA A 74 -5.28 -7.45 -3.06
CA ALA A 74 -4.34 -7.75 -1.98
C ALA A 74 -3.51 -6.55 -1.51
N GLY A 75 -3.45 -5.46 -2.28
CA GLY A 75 -2.59 -4.32 -2.04
C GLY A 75 -2.98 -3.47 -0.84
N ALA A 76 -2.00 -2.89 -0.14
CA ALA A 76 -2.23 -2.04 1.04
C ALA A 76 -2.81 -0.65 0.72
N GLY A 77 -2.81 -0.21 -0.55
CA GLY A 77 -3.40 1.06 -0.95
C GLY A 77 -2.81 2.29 -0.24
N THR A 78 -1.51 2.29 0.06
CA THR A 78 -0.86 3.33 0.89
C THR A 78 -1.03 4.75 0.37
N ARG A 79 -1.27 4.92 -0.94
CA ARG A 79 -1.54 6.22 -1.57
C ARG A 79 -2.92 6.79 -1.21
N PHE A 80 -3.79 5.97 -0.59
CA PHE A 80 -5.12 6.37 -0.10
C PHE A 80 -5.14 6.69 1.40
N ALA A 81 -3.97 6.77 2.02
CA ALA A 81 -3.88 7.20 3.41
C ALA A 81 -4.51 8.60 3.62
N PRO A 82 -5.26 8.79 4.73
CA PRO A 82 -5.39 7.91 5.89
C PRO A 82 -6.49 6.84 5.76
N LEU A 83 -7.37 6.90 4.78
CA LEU A 83 -8.54 6.01 4.68
C LEU A 83 -8.16 4.53 4.51
N SER A 84 -7.04 4.26 3.81
CA SER A 84 -6.50 2.91 3.67
C SER A 84 -5.97 2.32 4.99
N PHE A 85 -5.84 3.10 6.06
CA PHE A 85 -5.52 2.59 7.38
C PHE A 85 -6.73 1.94 8.08
N GLU A 86 -7.94 2.27 7.63
CA GLU A 86 -9.20 1.75 8.20
C GLU A 86 -9.81 0.62 7.37
N ARG A 87 -9.61 0.65 6.04
CA ARG A 87 -10.16 -0.37 5.13
C ARG A 87 -9.37 -0.44 3.81
N PRO A 88 -9.35 -1.61 3.14
CA PRO A 88 -8.77 -1.73 1.80
C PRO A 88 -9.46 -0.79 0.80
N LYS A 89 -8.71 -0.25 -0.17
CA LYS A 89 -9.26 0.62 -1.23
C LYS A 89 -10.42 0.00 -2.01
N ALA A 90 -10.42 -1.31 -2.17
CA ALA A 90 -11.49 -2.07 -2.81
C ALA A 90 -12.87 -1.88 -2.13
N LEU A 91 -12.88 -1.51 -0.84
CA LEU A 91 -14.08 -1.29 -0.04
C LEU A 91 -14.49 0.19 0.05
N PHE A 92 -13.87 1.08 -0.70
CA PHE A 92 -14.36 2.45 -0.77
C PHE A 92 -15.70 2.51 -1.50
N GLU A 93 -16.62 3.25 -0.91
CA GLU A 93 -17.90 3.56 -1.52
C GLU A 93 -17.74 4.78 -2.42
N VAL A 94 -17.97 4.62 -3.71
CA VAL A 94 -17.82 5.65 -4.73
C VAL A 94 -19.17 5.81 -5.44
N ARG A 95 -19.72 7.01 -5.41
CA ARG A 95 -21.04 7.30 -5.96
C ARG A 95 -22.13 6.37 -5.43
N GLY A 96 -22.06 6.03 -4.14
CA GLY A 96 -23.07 5.24 -3.43
C GLY A 96 -22.98 3.72 -3.67
N GLU A 97 -21.88 3.20 -4.23
CA GLU A 97 -21.67 1.77 -4.42
C GLU A 97 -20.22 1.38 -4.05
N VAL A 98 -20.03 0.28 -3.32
CA VAL A 98 -18.70 -0.23 -2.98
C VAL A 98 -17.99 -0.73 -4.24
N LEU A 99 -16.76 -0.26 -4.51
CA LEU A 99 -16.03 -0.51 -5.75
C LEU A 99 -15.98 -1.99 -6.14
N ILE A 100 -15.56 -2.86 -5.23
CA ILE A 100 -15.45 -4.29 -5.53
C ILE A 100 -16.82 -4.96 -5.71
N GLU A 101 -17.85 -4.53 -4.98
CA GLU A 101 -19.21 -5.06 -5.15
C GLU A 101 -19.79 -4.67 -6.51
N ARG A 102 -19.56 -3.42 -6.95
CA ARG A 102 -19.90 -2.96 -8.29
C ARG A 102 -19.24 -3.81 -9.36
N THR A 103 -17.94 -4.05 -9.25
CA THR A 103 -17.17 -4.89 -10.19
C THR A 103 -17.73 -6.31 -10.26
N ILE A 104 -18.01 -6.93 -9.10
CA ILE A 104 -18.61 -8.27 -9.02
C ILE A 104 -20.01 -8.29 -9.66
N ARG A 105 -20.83 -7.28 -9.39
CA ARG A 105 -22.17 -7.15 -9.99
C ARG A 105 -22.08 -7.08 -11.52
N GLN A 106 -21.21 -6.23 -12.05
CA GLN A 106 -21.04 -6.09 -13.50
C GLN A 106 -20.51 -7.36 -14.18
N LEU A 107 -19.57 -8.07 -13.54
CA LEU A 107 -19.14 -9.40 -13.99
C LEU A 107 -20.32 -10.40 -14.03
N ARG A 108 -21.17 -10.43 -13.01
CA ARG A 108 -22.36 -11.28 -12.96
C ARG A 108 -23.37 -10.92 -14.06
N GLU A 109 -23.60 -9.63 -14.29
CA GLU A 109 -24.46 -9.14 -15.37
C GLU A 109 -23.97 -9.58 -16.75
N ALA A 110 -22.64 -9.66 -16.93
CA ALA A 110 -22.03 -10.20 -18.14
C ALA A 110 -22.07 -11.74 -18.22
N GLY A 111 -22.57 -12.44 -17.18
CA GLY A 111 -22.67 -13.90 -17.15
C GLY A 111 -21.40 -14.61 -16.71
N VAL A 112 -20.47 -13.90 -16.05
CA VAL A 112 -19.27 -14.49 -15.44
C VAL A 112 -19.62 -14.99 -14.03
N GLU A 113 -19.54 -16.29 -13.83
CA GLU A 113 -20.03 -16.92 -12.59
C GLU A 113 -18.90 -17.28 -11.60
N ARG A 114 -17.75 -17.70 -12.09
CA ARG A 114 -16.62 -18.15 -11.26
C ARG A 114 -15.69 -16.96 -10.95
N ILE A 115 -15.94 -16.25 -9.84
CA ILE A 115 -15.18 -15.06 -9.47
C ILE A 115 -14.32 -15.34 -8.25
N ALA A 116 -13.00 -15.10 -8.36
CA ALA A 116 -12.05 -15.14 -7.26
C ALA A 116 -11.62 -13.71 -6.88
N VAL A 117 -11.63 -13.40 -5.59
CA VAL A 117 -11.06 -12.17 -5.03
C VAL A 117 -9.77 -12.52 -4.31
N VAL A 118 -8.64 -12.01 -4.79
CA VAL A 118 -7.35 -12.22 -4.16
C VAL A 118 -7.10 -11.11 -3.16
N THR A 119 -7.03 -11.47 -1.89
CA THR A 119 -6.88 -10.55 -0.77
C THR A 119 -5.53 -10.72 -0.05
N GLY A 120 -5.10 -9.71 0.68
CA GLY A 120 -3.85 -9.72 1.44
C GLY A 120 -3.91 -8.74 2.61
N TYR A 121 -3.75 -7.44 2.35
CA TYR A 121 -3.90 -6.40 3.35
C TYR A 121 -5.32 -6.35 3.88
N MET A 122 -5.48 -6.36 5.22
CA MET A 122 -6.78 -6.35 5.92
C MET A 122 -7.77 -7.38 5.34
N LYS A 123 -7.28 -8.57 4.99
CA LYS A 123 -8.02 -9.61 4.28
C LYS A 123 -9.37 -9.95 4.92
N GLU A 124 -9.45 -9.89 6.24
CA GLU A 124 -10.64 -10.22 7.02
C GLU A 124 -11.84 -9.31 6.65
N SER A 125 -11.58 -8.07 6.28
CA SER A 125 -12.62 -7.11 5.87
C SER A 125 -13.28 -7.45 4.53
N LEU A 126 -12.69 -8.36 3.74
CA LEU A 126 -13.22 -8.82 2.47
C LEU A 126 -13.92 -10.19 2.55
N PHE A 127 -13.84 -10.91 3.68
CA PHE A 127 -14.42 -12.25 3.80
C PHE A 127 -15.94 -12.29 3.64
N TYR A 128 -16.64 -11.21 4.02
CA TYR A 128 -18.09 -11.11 3.85
C TYR A 128 -18.57 -11.24 2.40
N LEU A 129 -17.71 -10.96 1.43
CA LEU A 129 -18.03 -11.08 -0.01
C LEU A 129 -18.34 -12.53 -0.41
N GLU A 130 -17.75 -13.51 0.29
CA GLU A 130 -18.01 -14.93 0.06
C GLU A 130 -19.48 -15.25 0.36
N ASP A 131 -19.97 -14.86 1.54
CA ASP A 131 -21.36 -15.09 1.93
C ASP A 131 -22.37 -14.20 1.18
N LYS A 132 -22.01 -12.92 0.98
CA LYS A 132 -22.92 -11.93 0.38
C LYS A 132 -23.06 -12.09 -1.14
N LEU A 133 -21.96 -12.38 -1.83
CA LEU A 133 -21.90 -12.36 -3.30
C LEU A 133 -21.47 -13.69 -3.92
N GLY A 134 -21.21 -14.75 -3.13
CA GLY A 134 -20.88 -16.07 -3.64
C GLY A 134 -19.58 -16.11 -4.46
N VAL A 135 -18.60 -15.31 -4.09
CA VAL A 135 -17.26 -15.32 -4.70
C VAL A 135 -16.31 -16.20 -3.89
N SER A 136 -15.19 -16.61 -4.48
CA SER A 136 -14.13 -17.33 -3.76
C SER A 136 -13.09 -16.34 -3.24
N ILE A 137 -12.76 -16.40 -1.94
CA ILE A 137 -11.69 -15.58 -1.35
C ILE A 137 -10.38 -16.37 -1.35
N LEU A 138 -9.36 -15.81 -1.99
CA LEU A 138 -8.00 -16.36 -2.02
C LEU A 138 -7.05 -15.42 -1.28
N VAL A 139 -6.24 -15.98 -0.38
CA VAL A 139 -5.27 -15.17 0.38
C VAL A 139 -3.90 -15.22 -0.28
N ASN A 140 -3.35 -14.06 -0.61
CA ASN A 140 -1.96 -13.91 -1.01
C ASN A 140 -1.11 -13.55 0.22
N PRO A 141 -0.35 -14.48 0.80
CA PRO A 141 0.49 -14.20 1.97
C PRO A 141 1.74 -13.38 1.63
N GLU A 142 2.08 -13.25 0.35
CA GLU A 142 3.28 -12.55 -0.13
C GLU A 142 2.99 -11.10 -0.56
N TYR A 143 1.77 -10.59 -0.36
CA TYR A 143 1.33 -9.26 -0.81
C TYR A 143 2.24 -8.11 -0.35
N SER A 144 2.94 -8.25 0.79
CA SER A 144 3.85 -7.24 1.33
C SER A 144 5.30 -7.37 0.84
N THR A 145 5.64 -8.49 0.21
CA THR A 145 7.00 -8.83 -0.19
C THR A 145 7.17 -9.00 -1.70
N ARG A 146 6.08 -9.22 -2.43
CA ARG A 146 6.03 -9.34 -3.89
C ARG A 146 4.92 -8.43 -4.44
N ASN A 147 5.03 -8.05 -5.70
CA ASN A 147 4.01 -7.26 -6.38
C ASN A 147 2.82 -8.15 -6.84
N ASN A 148 1.85 -7.58 -7.57
CA ASN A 148 0.56 -8.21 -7.89
C ASN A 148 0.64 -9.45 -8.80
N HIS A 149 1.78 -9.71 -9.49
CA HIS A 149 2.00 -11.01 -10.17
C HIS A 149 1.86 -12.19 -9.19
N SER A 150 2.24 -12.00 -7.91
CA SER A 150 2.04 -13.01 -6.88
C SER A 150 0.57 -13.29 -6.60
N SER A 151 -0.30 -12.29 -6.73
CA SER A 151 -1.75 -12.49 -6.60
C SER A 151 -2.30 -13.35 -7.75
N VAL A 152 -1.82 -13.16 -8.98
CA VAL A 152 -2.17 -14.04 -10.11
C VAL A 152 -1.66 -15.46 -9.86
N TRP A 153 -0.43 -15.61 -9.34
CA TRP A 153 0.12 -16.93 -8.97
C TRP A 153 -0.73 -17.66 -7.94
N HIS A 154 -1.17 -16.99 -6.89
CA HIS A 154 -2.03 -17.59 -5.87
C HIS A 154 -3.45 -17.93 -6.39
N ALA A 155 -3.89 -17.25 -7.45
CA ALA A 155 -5.16 -17.50 -8.13
C ALA A 155 -5.02 -18.37 -9.39
N ARG A 156 -3.88 -18.99 -9.66
CA ARG A 156 -3.58 -19.71 -10.92
C ARG A 156 -4.60 -20.78 -11.31
N GLU A 157 -5.26 -21.40 -10.33
CA GLU A 157 -6.32 -22.39 -10.59
C GLU A 157 -7.60 -21.79 -11.18
N PHE A 158 -7.72 -20.46 -11.14
CA PHE A 158 -8.82 -19.71 -11.74
C PHE A 158 -8.50 -19.21 -13.16
N LEU A 159 -7.24 -19.32 -13.59
CA LEU A 159 -6.87 -18.99 -14.97
C LEU A 159 -7.46 -20.00 -15.95
N GLY A 160 -7.72 -19.54 -17.15
CA GLY A 160 -8.41 -20.22 -18.24
C GLY A 160 -8.98 -19.15 -19.15
N ASN A 161 -10.22 -19.26 -19.56
CA ASN A 161 -10.97 -18.18 -20.21
C ASN A 161 -11.41 -17.17 -19.13
N THR A 162 -10.51 -16.27 -18.71
CA THR A 162 -10.66 -15.56 -17.44
C THR A 162 -10.30 -14.07 -17.58
N TYR A 163 -11.03 -13.21 -16.89
CA TYR A 163 -10.65 -11.81 -16.68
C TYR A 163 -9.66 -11.67 -15.52
N ILE A 164 -8.66 -10.81 -15.69
CA ILE A 164 -7.83 -10.26 -14.62
C ILE A 164 -8.25 -8.81 -14.42
N VAL A 165 -8.65 -8.46 -13.20
CA VAL A 165 -9.31 -7.17 -12.88
C VAL A 165 -8.64 -6.54 -11.67
N SER A 166 -8.34 -5.24 -11.74
CA SER A 166 -7.89 -4.45 -10.60
C SER A 166 -9.07 -3.96 -9.75
N SER A 167 -8.90 -3.93 -8.42
CA SER A 167 -9.97 -3.57 -7.48
C SER A 167 -10.11 -2.06 -7.22
N ASP A 168 -9.29 -1.23 -7.86
CA ASP A 168 -9.26 0.23 -7.75
C ASP A 168 -9.79 0.95 -8.98
N GLN A 169 -10.47 0.22 -9.85
CA GLN A 169 -11.07 0.75 -11.07
C GLN A 169 -12.59 0.88 -10.92
N TYR A 170 -13.12 1.98 -11.43
CA TYR A 170 -14.56 2.24 -11.54
C TYR A 170 -14.97 2.16 -12.99
N TYR A 171 -15.94 1.31 -13.29
CA TYR A 171 -16.52 1.14 -14.61
C TYR A 171 -17.86 1.87 -14.67
N ALA A 172 -17.92 2.99 -15.40
CA ALA A 172 -19.17 3.77 -15.57
C ALA A 172 -20.23 2.96 -16.30
N GLU A 173 -19.82 2.18 -17.29
CA GLU A 173 -20.61 1.21 -18.03
C GLU A 173 -20.02 -0.19 -17.86
N ASN A 174 -20.81 -1.22 -18.13
CA ASN A 174 -20.31 -2.59 -18.05
C ASN A 174 -19.42 -2.91 -19.25
N VAL A 175 -18.13 -3.08 -19.01
CA VAL A 175 -17.11 -3.42 -20.02
C VAL A 175 -16.89 -4.91 -20.20
N PHE A 176 -17.48 -5.73 -19.34
CA PHE A 176 -17.32 -7.19 -19.37
C PHE A 176 -18.23 -7.82 -20.41
N GLN A 177 -17.77 -8.87 -21.07
CA GLN A 177 -18.47 -9.60 -22.11
C GLN A 177 -18.59 -11.07 -21.73
N LYS A 178 -19.68 -11.69 -22.10
CA LYS A 178 -19.92 -13.14 -21.88
C LYS A 178 -19.03 -14.01 -22.75
N TYR A 179 -18.74 -13.57 -23.96
CA TYR A 179 -17.94 -14.27 -24.96
C TYR A 179 -16.85 -13.35 -25.49
N CYS A 180 -15.61 -13.83 -25.52
CA CYS A 180 -14.46 -13.11 -26.05
C CYS A 180 -13.77 -13.92 -27.14
N TYR A 181 -13.47 -13.29 -28.28
CA TYR A 181 -12.88 -13.97 -29.43
C TYR A 181 -11.42 -14.33 -29.25
N ALA A 182 -10.64 -13.45 -28.67
CA ALA A 182 -9.21 -13.59 -28.46
C ALA A 182 -8.77 -12.82 -27.21
N PRO A 183 -7.60 -13.12 -26.64
CA PRO A 183 -7.10 -12.42 -25.46
C PRO A 183 -6.79 -10.95 -25.77
N TYR A 184 -7.09 -10.09 -24.79
CA TYR A 184 -6.85 -8.65 -24.89
C TYR A 184 -6.57 -7.99 -23.55
N CYS A 185 -5.88 -6.84 -23.60
CA CYS A 185 -5.90 -5.86 -22.53
C CYS A 185 -6.82 -4.71 -22.91
N SER A 186 -7.67 -4.25 -21.99
CA SER A 186 -8.44 -3.03 -22.22
C SER A 186 -7.50 -1.84 -22.30
N ALA A 187 -7.80 -0.90 -23.20
CA ALA A 187 -6.97 0.27 -23.40
C ALA A 187 -7.83 1.51 -23.75
N VAL A 188 -7.45 2.66 -23.22
CA VAL A 188 -8.08 3.94 -23.50
C VAL A 188 -7.12 4.83 -24.26
N TYR A 189 -7.59 5.46 -25.35
CA TYR A 189 -6.75 6.38 -26.10
C TYR A 189 -6.54 7.68 -25.32
N SER A 190 -5.25 8.01 -25.05
CA SER A 190 -4.84 9.23 -24.37
C SER A 190 -4.39 10.26 -25.41
N GLU A 191 -5.12 11.38 -25.48
CA GLU A 191 -4.68 12.56 -26.24
C GLU A 191 -3.64 13.33 -25.44
N GLY A 192 -2.53 13.72 -26.08
CA GLY A 192 -1.42 14.37 -25.41
C GLY A 192 -0.52 13.41 -24.67
N TRP A 193 0.18 13.90 -23.66
CA TRP A 193 1.10 13.10 -22.84
C TRP A 193 0.35 12.35 -21.73
N THR A 194 0.76 11.11 -21.48
CA THR A 194 0.35 10.31 -20.33
C THR A 194 1.55 9.65 -19.68
N ASP A 195 1.51 9.44 -18.37
CA ASP A 195 2.54 8.69 -17.60
C ASP A 195 2.16 7.20 -17.45
N GLU A 196 0.96 6.81 -17.93
CA GLU A 196 0.47 5.43 -17.91
C GLU A 196 1.28 4.50 -18.81
N GLN A 197 1.11 3.19 -18.62
CA GLN A 197 1.69 2.21 -19.55
C GLN A 197 0.97 2.31 -20.90
N THR A 198 1.72 2.64 -21.96
CA THR A 198 1.19 2.75 -23.31
C THR A 198 1.65 1.60 -24.19
N VAL A 199 0.87 1.30 -25.23
CA VAL A 199 1.15 0.17 -26.11
C VAL A 199 1.43 0.63 -27.55
N VAL A 200 2.32 -0.09 -28.21
CA VAL A 200 2.55 -0.03 -29.66
C VAL A 200 1.92 -1.27 -30.29
N LEU A 201 1.07 -1.05 -31.28
CA LEU A 201 0.43 -2.14 -32.01
C LEU A 201 1.25 -2.55 -33.22
N GLY A 202 1.52 -3.83 -33.33
CA GLY A 202 2.18 -4.46 -34.45
C GLY A 202 1.21 -5.02 -35.48
N LYS A 203 1.63 -6.04 -36.20
CA LYS A 203 0.81 -6.75 -37.19
C LYS A 203 -0.40 -7.40 -36.51
N TYR A 204 -1.51 -7.41 -37.19
CA TYR A 204 -2.79 -8.02 -36.76
C TYR A 204 -3.39 -7.40 -35.48
N GLY A 205 -2.95 -6.19 -35.07
CA GLY A 205 -3.40 -5.54 -33.86
C GLY A 205 -2.82 -6.12 -32.55
N LEU A 206 -1.80 -6.97 -32.66
CA LEU A 206 -1.10 -7.49 -31.48
C LEU A 206 -0.27 -6.40 -30.82
N ILE A 207 -0.19 -6.42 -29.50
CA ILE A 207 0.74 -5.57 -28.77
C ILE A 207 2.17 -6.02 -29.11
N SER A 208 2.98 -5.12 -29.62
CA SER A 208 4.39 -5.39 -29.96
C SER A 208 5.36 -4.80 -28.95
N GLU A 209 4.92 -3.80 -28.19
CA GLU A 209 5.74 -3.15 -27.18
C GLU A 209 4.84 -2.47 -26.14
N VAL A 210 5.24 -2.51 -24.87
CA VAL A 210 4.65 -1.73 -23.78
C VAL A 210 5.68 -0.73 -23.28
N LYS A 211 5.30 0.54 -23.15
CA LYS A 211 6.17 1.64 -22.73
C LYS A 211 5.58 2.33 -21.50
N LYS A 212 6.44 2.77 -20.62
CA LYS A 212 6.03 3.68 -19.55
C LYS A 212 5.95 5.10 -20.11
N GLY A 213 4.74 5.68 -20.03
CA GLY A 213 4.45 6.99 -20.61
C GLY A 213 4.33 6.96 -22.14
N GLY A 214 3.78 8.03 -22.70
CA GLY A 214 3.62 8.18 -24.15
C GLY A 214 2.84 9.43 -24.51
N LYS A 215 2.78 9.71 -25.81
CA LYS A 215 2.01 10.81 -26.37
C LYS A 215 1.08 10.29 -27.46
N ASP A 216 -0.19 10.69 -27.42
CA ASP A 216 -1.19 10.33 -28.44
C ASP A 216 -1.23 8.81 -28.67
N ALA A 217 -1.39 8.03 -27.58
CA ALA A 217 -1.25 6.58 -27.57
C ALA A 217 -2.36 5.88 -26.78
N TYR A 218 -2.55 4.59 -27.01
CA TYR A 218 -3.39 3.76 -26.17
C TYR A 218 -2.68 3.45 -24.85
N ALA A 219 -3.29 3.87 -23.74
CA ALA A 219 -2.86 3.52 -22.39
C ALA A 219 -3.59 2.27 -21.91
N LEU A 220 -2.87 1.33 -21.30
CA LEU A 220 -3.48 0.15 -20.67
C LEU A 220 -4.29 0.61 -19.46
N LEU A 221 -5.59 0.36 -19.51
CA LEU A 221 -6.51 0.74 -18.46
C LEU A 221 -7.74 -0.15 -18.53
N GLY A 222 -8.05 -0.86 -17.48
CA GLY A 222 -9.19 -1.74 -17.40
C GLY A 222 -8.84 -3.22 -17.26
N PRO A 223 -9.82 -4.13 -17.42
CA PRO A 223 -9.61 -5.56 -17.32
C PRO A 223 -8.79 -6.11 -18.49
N ALA A 224 -8.04 -7.18 -18.22
CA ALA A 224 -7.50 -8.02 -19.28
C ALA A 224 -8.29 -9.33 -19.36
N TYR A 225 -8.51 -9.81 -20.57
CA TYR A 225 -9.06 -11.15 -20.82
C TYR A 225 -7.96 -12.07 -21.32
N PHE A 226 -7.80 -13.20 -20.67
CA PHE A 226 -6.92 -14.30 -21.07
C PHE A 226 -7.80 -15.48 -21.53
N ASP A 227 -7.51 -16.04 -22.70
CA ASP A 227 -8.06 -17.34 -23.06
C ASP A 227 -7.24 -18.47 -22.43
N ALA A 228 -7.70 -19.70 -22.57
CA ALA A 228 -7.04 -20.86 -21.97
C ALA A 228 -5.59 -21.03 -22.44
N ALA A 229 -5.32 -20.74 -23.72
CA ALA A 229 -3.98 -20.89 -24.28
C ALA A 229 -2.99 -19.83 -23.75
N LEU A 230 -3.43 -18.57 -23.69
CA LEU A 230 -2.63 -17.50 -23.11
C LEU A 230 -2.42 -17.71 -21.62
N SER A 231 -3.45 -18.19 -20.91
CA SER A 231 -3.37 -18.52 -19.47
C SER A 231 -2.33 -19.58 -19.19
N GLU A 232 -2.30 -20.67 -19.97
CA GLU A 232 -1.32 -21.74 -19.84
C GLU A 232 0.11 -21.21 -20.11
N ALA A 233 0.32 -20.50 -21.22
CA ALA A 233 1.63 -19.94 -21.56
C ALA A 233 2.11 -18.92 -20.51
N TYR A 234 1.22 -18.07 -19.99
CA TYR A 234 1.55 -17.12 -18.93
C TYR A 234 1.96 -17.83 -17.63
N LEU A 235 1.28 -18.90 -17.25
CA LEU A 235 1.63 -19.70 -16.07
C LEU A 235 2.97 -20.39 -16.20
N GLU A 236 3.31 -20.93 -17.37
CA GLU A 236 4.63 -21.50 -17.63
C GLU A 236 5.77 -20.48 -17.47
N ILE A 237 5.53 -19.24 -17.95
CA ILE A 237 6.47 -18.14 -17.77
C ILE A 237 6.59 -17.77 -16.29
N LEU A 238 5.46 -17.62 -15.62
CA LEU A 238 5.42 -17.21 -14.22
C LEU A 238 6.10 -18.26 -13.33
N ASP A 239 5.88 -19.57 -13.57
CA ASP A 239 6.56 -20.65 -12.86
C ASP A 239 8.08 -20.59 -13.03
N ARG A 240 8.55 -20.33 -14.25
CA ARG A 240 9.95 -20.19 -14.59
C ARG A 240 10.63 -18.96 -13.94
N GLU A 241 9.86 -17.89 -13.66
CA GLU A 241 10.40 -16.60 -13.26
C GLU A 241 10.05 -16.19 -11.84
N TYR A 242 9.11 -16.87 -11.17
CA TYR A 242 8.54 -16.43 -9.90
C TYR A 242 9.59 -16.14 -8.83
N ASP A 243 10.62 -16.98 -8.71
CA ASP A 243 11.66 -16.85 -7.67
C ASP A 243 12.86 -15.98 -8.09
N LYS A 244 12.87 -15.42 -9.31
CA LYS A 244 13.91 -14.51 -9.74
C LYS A 244 13.79 -13.17 -8.99
N ALA A 245 14.93 -12.61 -8.60
CA ALA A 245 14.98 -11.35 -7.84
C ALA A 245 14.38 -10.16 -8.63
N GLU A 246 14.57 -10.14 -9.95
CA GLU A 246 14.05 -9.12 -10.86
C GLU A 246 12.53 -9.17 -11.01
N THR A 247 11.92 -10.35 -10.88
CA THR A 247 10.46 -10.51 -11.00
C THR A 247 9.72 -10.09 -9.74
N ARG A 248 10.38 -10.12 -8.59
CA ARG A 248 9.76 -9.87 -7.28
C ARG A 248 8.91 -8.61 -7.19
N ASN A 249 9.36 -7.53 -7.85
CA ASN A 249 8.69 -6.22 -7.81
C ASN A 249 7.87 -5.90 -9.05
N LYS A 250 7.79 -6.83 -10.02
CA LYS A 250 7.03 -6.61 -11.26
C LYS A 250 5.53 -6.72 -11.04
N LEU A 251 4.79 -5.90 -11.76
CA LEU A 251 3.37 -6.10 -11.97
C LEU A 251 3.16 -7.31 -12.89
N TRP A 252 1.96 -7.90 -12.86
CA TRP A 252 1.63 -9.01 -13.77
C TRP A 252 1.65 -8.56 -15.23
N GLU A 253 1.29 -7.29 -15.50
CA GLU A 253 1.37 -6.63 -16.81
C GLU A 253 2.82 -6.50 -17.28
N GLU A 254 3.76 -6.24 -16.37
CA GLU A 254 5.18 -6.14 -16.70
C GLU A 254 5.77 -7.52 -17.04
N VAL A 255 5.32 -8.57 -16.37
CA VAL A 255 5.71 -9.94 -16.72
C VAL A 255 5.18 -10.29 -18.11
N LEU A 256 3.93 -9.93 -18.43
CA LEU A 256 3.37 -10.11 -19.78
C LEU A 256 4.13 -9.30 -20.82
N ALA A 257 4.45 -8.04 -20.55
CA ALA A 257 5.16 -7.14 -21.45
C ALA A 257 6.57 -7.63 -21.81
N ASP A 258 7.25 -8.31 -20.89
CA ASP A 258 8.57 -8.88 -21.13
C ASP A 258 8.56 -10.10 -22.07
N HIS A 259 7.38 -10.70 -22.31
CA HIS A 259 7.21 -11.96 -23.04
C HIS A 259 6.17 -11.89 -24.17
N LEU A 260 5.97 -10.73 -24.78
CA LEU A 260 4.97 -10.51 -25.86
C LEU A 260 5.15 -11.44 -27.06
N GLU A 261 6.35 -11.95 -27.33
CA GLU A 261 6.60 -12.92 -28.40
C GLU A 261 6.00 -14.31 -28.08
N GLU A 262 5.99 -14.68 -26.79
CA GLU A 262 5.40 -15.92 -26.28
C GLU A 262 3.90 -15.76 -25.96
N LEU A 263 3.47 -14.51 -25.65
CA LEU A 263 2.14 -14.15 -25.19
C LEU A 263 1.43 -13.20 -26.17
N PRO A 264 0.95 -13.68 -27.34
CA PRO A 264 0.29 -12.83 -28.32
C PRO A 264 -1.06 -12.33 -27.77
N ILE A 265 -1.16 -11.03 -27.54
CA ILE A 265 -2.34 -10.37 -26.96
C ILE A 265 -2.66 -9.09 -27.76
N THR A 266 -3.95 -8.75 -27.84
CA THR A 266 -4.44 -7.54 -28.53
C THR A 266 -4.86 -6.47 -27.52
N ILE A 267 -5.41 -5.36 -28.02
CA ILE A 267 -6.15 -4.41 -27.17
C ILE A 267 -7.64 -4.49 -27.47
N GLU A 268 -8.46 -4.18 -26.44
CA GLU A 268 -9.87 -3.84 -26.60
C GLU A 268 -10.01 -2.34 -26.26
N PRO A 269 -10.23 -1.49 -27.28
CA PRO A 269 -10.36 -0.04 -27.06
C PRO A 269 -11.62 0.30 -26.30
N CYS A 270 -11.48 1.06 -25.22
CA CYS A 270 -12.59 1.61 -24.44
C CYS A 270 -12.70 3.12 -24.66
N GLU A 271 -13.91 3.65 -24.61
CA GLU A 271 -14.15 5.09 -24.68
C GLU A 271 -13.61 5.80 -23.42
N ARG A 272 -13.16 7.02 -23.60
CA ARG A 272 -12.66 7.83 -22.49
C ARG A 272 -13.75 8.11 -21.47
N GLY A 273 -13.44 7.87 -20.18
CA GLY A 273 -14.38 8.07 -19.08
C GLY A 273 -15.26 6.86 -18.76
N VAL A 274 -15.23 5.80 -19.56
CA VAL A 274 -15.89 4.52 -19.23
C VAL A 274 -15.17 3.81 -18.10
N ILE A 275 -13.83 3.87 -18.09
CA ILE A 275 -12.99 3.30 -17.05
C ILE A 275 -12.25 4.44 -16.36
N THR A 276 -12.28 4.45 -15.04
CA THR A 276 -11.51 5.38 -14.20
C THR A 276 -10.72 4.57 -13.18
N GLU A 277 -9.42 4.74 -13.14
CA GLU A 277 -8.55 4.18 -12.11
C GLU A 277 -8.23 5.23 -11.06
N PHE A 278 -8.17 4.80 -9.82
CA PHE A 278 -7.81 5.66 -8.70
C PHE A 278 -6.43 5.26 -8.18
N ASP A 279 -5.42 6.06 -8.49
CA ASP A 279 -4.05 5.89 -8.01
C ASP A 279 -3.84 6.54 -6.65
N PHE A 280 -4.47 7.69 -6.44
CA PHE A 280 -4.37 8.51 -5.24
C PHE A 280 -5.75 8.85 -4.70
N LEU A 281 -5.80 9.16 -3.40
CA LEU A 281 -7.02 9.65 -2.77
C LEU A 281 -7.58 10.92 -3.46
N THR A 282 -6.69 11.77 -3.99
CA THR A 282 -7.06 12.97 -4.74
C THR A 282 -7.86 12.68 -6.01
N ASP A 283 -7.56 11.56 -6.70
CA ASP A 283 -8.26 11.18 -7.93
C ASP A 283 -9.71 10.80 -7.60
N LEU A 284 -9.89 10.07 -6.50
CA LEU A 284 -11.18 9.65 -6.02
C LEU A 284 -12.03 10.85 -5.58
N VAL A 285 -11.46 11.79 -4.83
CA VAL A 285 -12.13 13.03 -4.42
C VAL A 285 -12.47 13.92 -5.62
N ALA A 286 -11.61 13.96 -6.65
CA ALA A 286 -11.90 14.70 -7.88
C ALA A 286 -13.03 14.06 -8.69
N PHE A 287 -13.15 12.74 -8.66
CA PHE A 287 -14.18 11.97 -9.36
C PHE A 287 -15.54 12.01 -8.63
N ASP A 288 -15.52 11.91 -7.32
CA ASP A 288 -16.70 11.95 -6.44
C ASP A 288 -16.52 13.07 -5.42
N ARG A 289 -17.12 14.23 -5.71
CA ARG A 289 -16.95 15.45 -4.89
C ARG A 289 -17.50 15.32 -3.48
N ASP A 290 -18.51 14.47 -3.31
CA ASP A 290 -19.14 14.23 -2.02
C ASP A 290 -18.50 13.09 -1.23
N PHE A 291 -17.44 12.48 -1.78
CA PHE A 291 -16.76 11.33 -1.19
C PHE A 291 -16.28 11.60 0.23
N PHE A 292 -15.58 12.72 0.46
CA PHE A 292 -15.06 13.07 1.79
C PHE A 292 -16.17 13.33 2.83
N ALA A 293 -17.26 13.94 2.38
CA ALA A 293 -18.42 14.19 3.24
C ALA A 293 -19.14 12.89 3.64
N ASN A 294 -19.21 11.92 2.70
CA ASN A 294 -20.01 10.70 2.86
C ASN A 294 -19.22 9.49 3.37
N VAL A 295 -17.88 9.48 3.21
CA VAL A 295 -17.08 8.33 3.64
C VAL A 295 -17.17 8.13 5.15
N ASP A 296 -17.53 6.91 5.57
CA ASP A 296 -17.46 6.52 6.97
C ASP A 296 -15.98 6.36 7.37
N SER A 297 -15.44 7.30 8.15
CA SER A 297 -14.05 7.32 8.61
C SER A 297 -13.90 7.91 9.99
N ARG A 298 -13.49 7.09 10.94
CA ARG A 298 -13.15 7.51 12.30
C ARG A 298 -11.92 8.42 12.31
N ILE A 299 -11.00 8.23 11.37
CA ILE A 299 -9.79 9.07 11.26
C ILE A 299 -10.18 10.49 10.91
N LEU A 300 -11.07 10.69 9.92
CA LEU A 300 -11.53 12.03 9.56
C LEU A 300 -12.33 12.66 10.72
N ASP A 301 -13.17 11.89 11.39
CA ASP A 301 -13.91 12.37 12.57
C ASP A 301 -12.98 12.79 13.71
N ASN A 302 -11.91 12.01 13.96
CA ASN A 302 -10.90 12.34 14.97
C ASN A 302 -10.17 13.64 14.60
N ILE A 303 -9.84 13.84 13.34
CA ILE A 303 -9.22 15.08 12.84
C ILE A 303 -10.16 16.26 13.05
N CYS A 304 -11.40 16.15 12.58
CA CYS A 304 -12.40 17.22 12.68
C CYS A 304 -12.66 17.62 14.14
N LYS A 305 -12.87 16.63 15.02
CA LYS A 305 -13.08 16.84 16.44
C LYS A 305 -11.87 17.51 17.12
N THR A 306 -10.66 17.07 16.80
CA THR A 306 -9.44 17.56 17.45
C THR A 306 -9.07 18.97 17.02
N LEU A 307 -9.28 19.27 15.72
CA LEU A 307 -8.92 20.58 15.14
C LEU A 307 -10.11 21.54 15.06
N ASP A 308 -11.29 21.13 15.55
CA ASP A 308 -12.53 21.91 15.45
C ASP A 308 -12.77 22.41 14.01
N CYS A 309 -12.74 21.47 13.04
CA CYS A 309 -12.89 21.75 11.61
C CYS A 309 -13.93 20.83 10.97
N GLU A 310 -14.41 21.21 9.79
CA GLU A 310 -15.27 20.37 8.96
C GLU A 310 -14.42 19.49 8.03
N ARG A 311 -15.02 18.43 7.46
CA ARG A 311 -14.30 17.50 6.55
C ARG A 311 -13.82 18.20 5.27
N GLU A 312 -14.54 19.22 4.80
CA GLU A 312 -14.22 20.05 3.66
C GLU A 312 -12.98 20.94 3.87
N ASP A 313 -12.64 21.22 5.15
CA ASP A 313 -11.41 21.92 5.49
C ASP A 313 -10.14 21.07 5.31
N ILE A 314 -10.30 19.72 5.23
CA ILE A 314 -9.18 18.78 5.11
C ILE A 314 -8.76 18.70 3.63
N THR A 315 -7.57 19.18 3.34
CA THR A 315 -7.01 19.26 1.98
C THR A 315 -5.56 18.77 1.93
N ASP A 316 -4.98 18.66 0.74
CA ASP A 316 -3.56 18.30 0.51
C ASP A 316 -3.12 16.99 1.21
N VAL A 317 -4.03 16.03 1.30
CA VAL A 317 -3.77 14.77 1.98
C VAL A 317 -2.73 13.96 1.22
N LYS A 318 -1.62 13.61 1.90
CA LYS A 318 -0.50 12.87 1.31
C LYS A 318 0.06 11.86 2.29
N PRO A 319 0.33 10.62 1.86
CA PRO A 319 1.02 9.66 2.71
C PRO A 319 2.44 10.16 3.02
N VAL A 320 2.86 9.99 4.27
CA VAL A 320 4.25 10.16 4.68
C VAL A 320 4.90 8.77 4.69
N LYS A 321 6.20 8.69 4.42
CA LYS A 321 6.91 7.42 4.44
C LYS A 321 6.62 6.69 5.77
N ALA A 322 6.13 5.46 5.66
CA ALA A 322 5.81 4.63 6.81
C ALA A 322 7.03 4.42 7.72
N GLY A 323 6.86 4.64 9.01
CA GLY A 323 7.81 4.21 10.04
C GLY A 323 7.70 2.70 10.32
N LEU A 324 8.53 2.19 11.21
CA LEU A 324 8.51 0.78 11.61
C LEU A 324 7.23 0.41 12.39
N THR A 325 6.72 1.35 13.20
CA THR A 325 5.62 1.11 14.15
C THR A 325 4.37 1.94 13.89
N ASN A 326 4.42 2.89 12.96
CA ASN A 326 3.33 3.84 12.75
C ASN A 326 3.16 4.17 11.27
N LEU A 327 1.90 4.41 10.89
CA LEU A 327 1.50 4.93 9.59
C LEU A 327 1.19 6.43 9.73
N SER A 328 1.67 7.25 8.82
CA SER A 328 1.52 8.70 8.96
C SER A 328 1.00 9.34 7.67
N THR A 329 0.17 10.37 7.83
CA THR A 329 -0.40 11.15 6.74
C THR A 329 -0.22 12.64 7.02
N LEU A 330 0.31 13.38 6.04
CA LEU A 330 0.33 14.83 6.02
C LEU A 330 -0.98 15.33 5.43
N PHE A 331 -1.56 16.36 6.02
CA PHE A 331 -2.76 17.04 5.51
C PHE A 331 -2.75 18.52 5.91
N SER A 332 -3.56 19.31 5.22
CA SER A 332 -3.84 20.72 5.56
C SER A 332 -5.24 20.85 6.14
N ALA A 333 -5.40 21.68 7.16
CA ALA A 333 -6.71 22.09 7.66
C ALA A 333 -6.64 23.55 8.15
N LYS A 334 -7.63 24.37 7.81
CA LYS A 334 -7.70 25.80 8.20
C LYS A 334 -6.39 26.57 7.93
N GLY A 335 -5.73 26.27 6.80
CA GLY A 335 -4.47 26.94 6.36
C GLY A 335 -3.21 26.50 7.11
N GLN A 336 -3.28 25.49 7.95
CA GLN A 336 -2.16 24.93 8.70
C GLN A 336 -1.92 23.48 8.28
N LYS A 337 -0.66 23.01 8.25
CA LYS A 337 -0.31 21.62 7.96
C LYS A 337 -0.15 20.80 9.24
N TYR A 338 -0.58 19.53 9.17
CA TYR A 338 -0.59 18.59 10.27
C TYR A 338 -0.12 17.22 9.83
N ILE A 339 0.34 16.42 10.78
CA ILE A 339 0.59 14.99 10.64
C ILE A 339 -0.44 14.25 11.49
N TYR A 340 -1.22 13.37 10.86
CA TYR A 340 -1.97 12.34 11.54
C TYR A 340 -1.13 11.07 11.58
N ARG A 341 -0.87 10.53 12.76
CA ARG A 341 -0.19 9.25 12.97
C ARG A 341 -1.19 8.21 13.41
N HIS A 342 -1.27 7.13 12.68
CA HIS A 342 -2.07 5.95 13.01
C HIS A 342 -1.16 4.84 13.54
N PRO A 343 -1.54 4.07 14.59
CA PRO A 343 -0.76 2.93 15.05
C PRO A 343 -0.65 1.87 13.95
N GLY A 344 0.51 1.29 13.80
CA GLY A 344 0.70 0.14 12.91
C GLY A 344 0.10 -1.12 13.54
N ASN A 345 -0.38 -2.04 12.73
CA ASN A 345 -0.95 -3.31 13.19
C ASN A 345 0.06 -4.11 14.01
N GLY A 346 -0.37 -4.63 15.17
CA GLY A 346 0.47 -5.44 16.07
C GLY A 346 1.49 -4.63 16.89
N THR A 347 1.35 -3.29 16.95
CA THR A 347 2.23 -2.45 17.78
C THR A 347 1.73 -2.26 19.20
N GLU A 348 0.53 -2.72 19.54
CA GLU A 348 -0.11 -2.58 20.85
C GLU A 348 0.70 -3.26 21.96
N GLU A 349 1.37 -4.37 21.64
CA GLU A 349 2.20 -5.12 22.59
C GLU A 349 3.63 -4.53 22.73
N ILE A 350 4.04 -3.66 21.80
CA ILE A 350 5.41 -3.13 21.72
C ILE A 350 5.49 -1.69 22.23
N VAL A 351 4.42 -0.90 22.02
CA VAL A 351 4.42 0.54 22.33
C VAL A 351 3.42 0.84 23.45
N ASN A 352 3.91 1.36 24.58
CA ASN A 352 3.06 1.85 25.65
C ASN A 352 2.57 3.27 25.33
N ARG A 353 1.33 3.38 24.82
CA ARG A 353 0.73 4.65 24.38
C ARG A 353 0.42 5.61 25.54
N GLU A 354 0.11 5.10 26.72
CA GLU A 354 -0.06 5.95 27.90
C GLU A 354 1.26 6.61 28.32
N ALA A 355 2.36 5.87 28.23
CA ALA A 355 3.69 6.41 28.50
C ALA A 355 4.09 7.46 27.44
N GLU A 356 3.75 7.24 26.16
CA GLU A 356 3.96 8.20 25.10
C GLU A 356 3.17 9.50 25.34
N ALA A 357 1.88 9.41 25.60
CA ALA A 357 1.03 10.56 25.88
C ALA A 357 1.52 11.37 27.10
N PHE A 358 1.94 10.68 28.15
CA PHE A 358 2.57 11.32 29.31
C PHE A 358 3.84 12.09 28.91
N ALA A 359 4.70 11.47 28.10
CA ALA A 359 5.95 12.05 27.64
C ALA A 359 5.74 13.29 26.79
N LEU A 360 4.80 13.23 25.85
CA LEU A 360 4.42 14.35 25.00
C LEU A 360 3.86 15.54 25.83
N GLY A 361 3.07 15.25 26.85
CA GLY A 361 2.61 16.26 27.81
C GLY A 361 3.78 16.95 28.53
N VAL A 362 4.75 16.18 29.01
CA VAL A 362 5.97 16.71 29.66
C VAL A 362 6.79 17.54 28.67
N ALA A 363 6.98 17.06 27.45
CA ALA A 363 7.74 17.75 26.42
C ALA A 363 7.14 19.12 26.10
N ARG A 364 5.82 19.17 25.93
CA ARG A 364 5.08 20.42 25.70
C ARG A 364 5.21 21.39 26.88
N ASP A 365 5.02 20.92 28.11
CA ASP A 365 5.12 21.74 29.31
C ASP A 365 6.54 22.36 29.50
N LEU A 366 7.56 21.64 29.07
CA LEU A 366 8.95 22.09 29.13
C LEU A 366 9.39 22.92 27.90
N GLY A 367 8.52 23.07 26.89
CA GLY A 367 8.86 23.77 25.65
C GLY A 367 9.84 23.01 24.76
N LEU A 368 9.95 21.68 24.90
CA LEU A 368 10.83 20.83 24.12
C LEU A 368 10.21 20.39 22.80
N ASP A 369 8.87 20.27 22.77
CA ASP A 369 8.07 19.97 21.60
C ASP A 369 6.74 20.75 21.64
N ASP A 370 6.60 21.77 20.80
CA ASP A 370 5.38 22.56 20.60
C ASP A 370 4.56 22.07 19.40
N THR A 371 4.99 21.00 18.72
CA THR A 371 4.25 20.42 17.60
C THR A 371 3.10 19.54 18.03
N PHE A 372 3.19 18.93 19.20
CA PHE A 372 2.18 18.03 19.73
C PHE A 372 0.84 18.74 20.00
N ILE A 373 -0.25 18.22 19.47
CA ILE A 373 -1.61 18.71 19.68
C ILE A 373 -2.38 17.76 20.56
N TYR A 374 -2.57 16.52 20.12
CA TYR A 374 -3.37 15.52 20.82
C TYR A 374 -2.94 14.10 20.49
N GLU A 375 -3.02 13.21 21.44
CA GLU A 375 -2.92 11.76 21.30
C GLU A 375 -4.07 11.10 22.05
N GLU A 376 -4.67 10.07 21.43
CA GLU A 376 -5.64 9.19 22.10
C GLU A 376 -4.94 7.90 22.52
N PRO A 377 -4.57 7.74 23.79
CA PRO A 377 -3.76 6.61 24.24
C PRO A 377 -4.44 5.25 24.07
N SER A 378 -5.78 5.21 24.23
CA SER A 378 -6.56 3.97 24.10
C SER A 378 -6.59 3.41 22.68
N GLU A 379 -6.46 4.29 21.67
CA GLU A 379 -6.47 3.94 20.25
C GLU A 379 -5.09 4.14 19.58
N GLY A 380 -4.20 4.90 20.20
CA GLY A 380 -2.81 5.10 19.77
C GLY A 380 -2.61 6.07 18.61
N TRP A 381 -3.65 6.78 18.14
CA TRP A 381 -3.49 7.80 17.11
C TRP A 381 -3.10 9.16 17.71
N LYS A 382 -2.38 9.95 16.89
CA LYS A 382 -1.84 11.24 17.30
C LYS A 382 -1.95 12.28 16.19
N ILE A 383 -2.17 13.55 16.57
CA ILE A 383 -2.08 14.72 15.69
C ILE A 383 -0.98 15.63 16.17
N SER A 384 -0.13 16.05 15.24
CA SER A 384 0.95 17.02 15.47
C SER A 384 0.98 18.06 14.35
N ARG A 385 1.44 19.28 14.64
CA ARG A 385 1.70 20.30 13.61
C ARG A 385 2.87 19.88 12.75
N TYR A 386 2.76 20.09 11.45
CA TYR A 386 3.88 19.94 10.52
C TYR A 386 4.62 21.27 10.37
N ILE A 387 5.93 21.25 10.59
CA ILE A 387 6.78 22.45 10.45
C ILE A 387 7.58 22.32 9.15
N GLU A 388 7.27 23.18 8.20
CA GLU A 388 7.95 23.17 6.90
C GLU A 388 9.37 23.76 6.99
N GLY A 389 10.28 23.19 6.18
CA GLY A 389 11.64 23.71 6.02
C GLY A 389 12.56 23.42 7.19
N CYS A 390 12.24 22.43 8.03
CA CYS A 390 13.15 21.95 9.06
C CYS A 390 14.24 21.04 8.45
N SER A 391 15.43 21.11 9.04
CA SER A 391 16.50 20.14 8.89
C SER A 391 16.63 19.29 10.14
N GLU A 392 17.34 18.17 10.02
CA GLU A 392 17.80 17.38 11.17
C GLU A 392 18.95 18.11 11.90
N LEU A 393 19.25 17.65 13.13
CA LEU A 393 20.40 18.15 13.88
C LEU A 393 21.72 17.88 13.13
N ASP A 394 22.47 18.94 12.84
CA ASP A 394 23.82 18.83 12.30
C ASP A 394 24.84 18.69 13.47
N TYR A 395 25.42 17.51 13.58
CA TYR A 395 26.45 17.24 14.59
C TYR A 395 27.78 17.99 14.34
N ALA A 396 27.97 18.60 13.18
CA ALA A 396 29.13 19.42 12.90
C ALA A 396 28.93 20.89 13.35
N ASP A 397 27.70 21.29 13.60
CA ASP A 397 27.33 22.61 14.13
C ASP A 397 27.36 22.58 15.66
N GLU A 398 28.41 23.20 16.25
CA GLU A 398 28.61 23.24 17.70
C GLU A 398 27.47 23.98 18.43
N ALA A 399 26.84 24.98 17.82
CA ALA A 399 25.75 25.72 18.42
C ALA A 399 24.48 24.86 18.49
N GLN A 400 24.17 24.12 17.43
CA GLN A 400 23.04 23.16 17.44
C GLN A 400 23.27 22.06 18.47
N VAL A 401 24.46 21.47 18.52
CA VAL A 401 24.83 20.45 19.51
C VAL A 401 24.69 20.99 20.94
N ALA A 402 25.20 22.19 21.23
CA ALA A 402 25.07 22.83 22.54
C ALA A 402 23.61 23.02 22.95
N ARG A 403 22.75 23.45 22.00
CA ARG A 403 21.30 23.60 22.23
C ARG A 403 20.62 22.25 22.51
N ALA A 404 20.89 21.23 21.71
CA ALA A 404 20.37 19.88 21.95
C ALA A 404 20.73 19.36 23.36
N LEU A 405 21.98 19.60 23.81
CA LEU A 405 22.42 19.27 25.14
C LEU A 405 21.70 20.07 26.25
N GLN A 406 21.37 21.32 26.00
CA GLN A 406 20.57 22.13 26.93
C GLN A 406 19.14 21.57 27.04
N MET A 407 18.53 21.17 25.93
CA MET A 407 17.18 20.57 25.91
C MET A 407 17.13 19.30 26.74
N ILE A 408 18.07 18.36 26.54
CA ILE A 408 18.08 17.10 27.31
C ILE A 408 18.43 17.34 28.78
N ARG A 409 19.28 18.32 29.10
CA ARG A 409 19.55 18.72 30.49
C ARG A 409 18.30 19.27 31.18
N LEU A 410 17.52 20.14 30.49
CA LEU A 410 16.24 20.65 30.99
C LEU A 410 15.30 19.52 31.33
N LEU A 411 15.20 18.50 30.49
CA LEU A 411 14.38 17.31 30.75
C LEU A 411 14.88 16.57 32.00
N HIS A 412 16.18 16.27 32.10
CA HIS A 412 16.77 15.52 33.22
C HIS A 412 16.67 16.24 34.56
N GLU A 413 16.71 17.57 34.54
CA GLU A 413 16.68 18.42 35.75
C GLU A 413 15.27 18.91 36.09
N SER A 414 14.26 18.54 35.28
CA SER A 414 12.86 19.01 35.46
C SER A 414 12.22 18.58 36.78
N GLY A 415 12.76 17.57 37.45
CA GLY A 415 12.18 16.97 38.65
C GLY A 415 10.85 16.26 38.44
N LYS A 416 10.33 16.22 37.20
CA LYS A 416 9.10 15.50 36.87
C LYS A 416 9.36 13.99 36.99
N LYS A 417 8.36 13.28 37.48
CA LYS A 417 8.41 11.82 37.68
C LYS A 417 7.37 11.15 36.79
N SER A 418 7.75 10.02 36.16
CA SER A 418 6.85 9.20 35.37
C SER A 418 6.28 8.05 36.19
N PRO A 419 5.00 7.70 36.04
CA PRO A 419 4.45 6.47 36.61
C PRO A 419 4.89 5.21 35.85
N PHE A 420 5.52 5.38 34.70
CA PHE A 420 6.01 4.31 33.84
C PHE A 420 7.52 4.10 34.02
N SER A 421 8.03 2.93 33.68
CA SER A 421 9.44 2.60 33.67
C SER A 421 9.83 1.97 32.34
N PHE A 422 11.04 2.24 31.87
CA PHE A 422 11.60 1.64 30.66
C PHE A 422 13.03 1.20 30.93
N ASP A 423 13.28 -0.07 30.69
CA ASP A 423 14.63 -0.62 30.70
C ASP A 423 14.89 -1.36 29.39
N PHE A 424 15.99 -1.04 28.72
CA PHE A 424 16.34 -1.64 27.43
C PHE A 424 16.53 -3.16 27.50
N HIS A 425 17.01 -3.67 28.63
CA HIS A 425 17.19 -5.11 28.81
C HIS A 425 15.84 -5.78 28.99
N ASP A 426 14.99 -5.26 29.88
CA ASP A 426 13.67 -5.82 30.14
C ASP A 426 12.78 -5.80 28.89
N GLU A 427 12.78 -4.69 28.13
CA GLU A 427 12.06 -4.62 26.84
C GLU A 427 12.62 -5.62 25.82
N SER A 428 13.94 -5.81 25.77
CA SER A 428 14.54 -6.83 24.91
C SER A 428 14.10 -8.23 25.29
N VAL A 429 13.99 -8.54 26.60
CA VAL A 429 13.50 -9.84 27.09
C VAL A 429 12.05 -10.08 26.68
N LYS A 430 11.18 -9.06 26.81
CA LYS A 430 9.78 -9.15 26.37
C LYS A 430 9.67 -9.45 24.86
N ILE A 431 10.41 -8.71 24.03
CA ILE A 431 10.42 -8.94 22.56
C ILE A 431 10.93 -10.35 22.23
N VAL A 432 11.97 -10.82 22.90
CA VAL A 432 12.48 -12.18 22.71
C VAL A 432 11.44 -13.23 23.10
N GLN A 433 10.72 -13.03 24.20
CA GLN A 433 9.64 -13.94 24.59
C GLN A 433 8.55 -13.98 23.53
N LEU A 434 8.11 -12.82 23.02
CA LEU A 434 7.15 -12.72 21.93
C LEU A 434 7.61 -13.50 20.67
N LEU A 435 8.87 -13.34 20.28
CA LEU A 435 9.45 -14.09 19.15
C LEU A 435 9.45 -15.62 19.40
N LYS A 436 9.73 -16.06 20.63
CA LYS A 436 9.68 -17.48 21.02
C LYS A 436 8.23 -18.01 20.96
N ASP A 437 7.26 -17.25 21.44
CA ASP A 437 5.84 -17.61 21.42
C ASP A 437 5.32 -17.72 19.97
N MET A 438 5.80 -16.87 19.07
CA MET A 438 5.57 -16.94 17.62
C MET A 438 6.39 -18.05 16.92
N ARG A 439 7.17 -18.85 17.66
CA ARG A 439 8.07 -19.90 17.14
C ARG A 439 9.11 -19.41 16.13
N TYR A 440 9.55 -18.16 16.27
CA TYR A 440 10.59 -17.61 15.43
C TYR A 440 11.95 -18.22 15.77
N ALA A 441 12.72 -18.62 14.74
CA ALA A 441 14.05 -19.20 14.95
C ALA A 441 15.07 -18.13 15.37
N LEU A 442 15.60 -18.23 16.58
CA LEU A 442 16.63 -17.35 17.07
C LEU A 442 18.03 -17.78 16.55
N PRO A 443 19.02 -16.86 16.42
CA PRO A 443 20.40 -17.19 16.06
C PRO A 443 21.01 -18.23 17.00
N ARG A 444 21.95 -19.06 16.49
CA ARG A 444 22.54 -20.17 17.26
C ARG A 444 23.30 -19.73 18.51
N ASP A 445 23.90 -18.54 18.51
CA ASP A 445 24.68 -17.96 19.61
C ASP A 445 23.82 -17.02 20.49
N PHE A 446 22.51 -16.97 20.26
CA PHE A 446 21.62 -16.05 20.95
C PHE A 446 21.67 -16.16 22.48
N GLU A 447 21.63 -17.38 23.06
CA GLU A 447 21.62 -17.58 24.51
C GLU A 447 22.94 -17.11 25.16
N GLN A 448 24.07 -17.31 24.49
CA GLN A 448 25.36 -16.80 24.98
C GLN A 448 25.41 -15.27 24.96
N LEU A 449 24.88 -14.67 23.89
CA LEU A 449 24.81 -13.21 23.76
C LEU A 449 23.86 -12.62 24.81
N ALA A 450 22.69 -13.22 24.99
CA ALA A 450 21.68 -12.80 25.96
C ALA A 450 22.26 -12.83 27.41
N ALA A 451 22.95 -13.91 27.78
CA ALA A 451 23.60 -14.01 29.10
C ALA A 451 24.64 -12.91 29.31
N ARG A 452 25.45 -12.59 28.29
CA ARG A 452 26.44 -11.50 28.37
C ARG A 452 25.78 -10.12 28.49
N ILE A 453 24.70 -9.88 27.78
CA ILE A 453 23.93 -8.64 27.85
C ILE A 453 23.27 -8.51 29.23
N GLY A 454 22.69 -9.59 29.77
CA GLY A 454 22.14 -9.62 31.12
C GLY A 454 23.18 -9.25 32.20
N ALA A 455 24.36 -9.83 32.16
CA ALA A 455 25.44 -9.49 33.10
C ALA A 455 25.90 -8.02 33.01
N VAL A 456 25.79 -7.40 31.81
CA VAL A 456 26.07 -5.97 31.65
C VAL A 456 24.93 -5.14 32.24
N ALA A 457 23.68 -5.53 32.03
CA ALA A 457 22.49 -4.86 32.57
C ALA A 457 22.51 -4.88 34.11
N ASP A 458 22.78 -6.04 34.73
CA ASP A 458 22.93 -6.19 36.18
C ASP A 458 23.96 -5.22 36.75
N LYS A 459 25.09 -5.09 36.06
CA LYS A 459 26.16 -4.18 36.49
C LYS A 459 25.77 -2.71 36.32
N MET A 460 25.03 -2.39 35.27
CA MET A 460 24.49 -1.04 35.06
C MET A 460 23.47 -0.68 36.14
N HIS A 461 22.58 -1.61 36.50
CA HIS A 461 21.58 -1.42 37.56
C HIS A 461 22.25 -1.23 38.93
N ALA A 462 23.28 -2.03 39.26
CA ALA A 462 24.02 -1.89 40.50
C ALA A 462 24.78 -0.56 40.65
N GLU A 463 25.19 0.05 39.54
CA GLU A 463 25.85 1.35 39.48
C GLU A 463 24.89 2.53 39.23
N ALA A 464 23.59 2.26 39.08
CA ALA A 464 22.58 3.28 38.74
C ALA A 464 22.39 4.27 39.89
N GLY A 465 22.33 5.55 39.57
CA GLY A 465 21.85 6.61 40.47
C GLY A 465 20.33 6.74 40.44
N GLU A 466 19.79 7.80 41.05
CA GLU A 466 18.39 8.14 40.94
C GLU A 466 17.94 8.26 39.47
N PRO A 467 16.90 7.58 39.07
CA PRO A 467 16.39 7.64 37.70
C PRO A 467 15.82 9.01 37.37
N VAL A 468 15.91 9.40 36.12
CA VAL A 468 15.39 10.68 35.61
C VAL A 468 14.63 10.46 34.30
N LEU A 469 13.79 11.40 33.92
CA LEU A 469 13.12 11.35 32.62
C LEU A 469 14.14 11.45 31.49
N CYS A 470 13.99 10.59 30.48
CA CYS A 470 14.91 10.48 29.36
C CYS A 470 14.15 10.35 28.05
N HIS A 471 14.72 10.89 26.98
CA HIS A 471 14.23 10.70 25.61
C HIS A 471 14.82 9.47 24.97
N ASN A 472 15.09 8.45 25.42
CA ASN A 472 15.72 7.20 24.96
C ASN A 472 16.16 7.07 23.48
N ASP A 473 15.65 7.88 22.56
CA ASP A 473 16.03 7.96 21.14
C ASP A 473 16.55 9.36 20.74
N PHE A 474 17.49 9.87 21.53
CA PHE A 474 18.10 11.19 21.35
C PHE A 474 19.14 11.18 20.22
N TYR A 475 18.68 11.44 18.97
CA TYR A 475 19.54 11.46 17.77
C TYR A 475 19.02 12.41 16.70
N GLY A 476 19.88 12.73 15.69
CA GLY A 476 19.66 13.81 14.72
C GLY A 476 18.29 13.89 14.06
N PRO A 477 17.76 12.80 13.47
CA PRO A 477 16.46 12.79 12.83
C PRO A 477 15.27 13.15 13.73
N ASN A 478 15.41 13.02 15.05
CA ASN A 478 14.34 13.40 15.99
C ASN A 478 14.41 14.89 16.39
N PHE A 479 15.30 15.66 15.78
CA PHE A 479 15.33 17.10 15.94
C PHE A 479 14.77 17.80 14.71
N LEU A 480 13.87 18.74 14.94
CA LEU A 480 13.41 19.68 13.92
C LEU A 480 14.12 21.02 14.14
N VAL A 481 15.07 21.34 13.26
CA VAL A 481 15.87 22.58 13.32
C VAL A 481 15.39 23.53 12.23
N LYS A 482 15.00 24.76 12.62
CA LYS A 482 14.58 25.82 11.70
C LYS A 482 15.13 27.17 12.18
N GLY A 483 16.20 27.63 11.56
CA GLY A 483 16.91 28.81 12.03
C GLY A 483 17.40 28.62 13.47
N ASP A 484 16.97 29.53 14.36
CA ASP A 484 17.29 29.43 15.79
C ASP A 484 16.33 28.58 16.60
N GLU A 485 15.31 28.04 16.02
CA GLU A 485 14.35 27.17 16.70
C GLU A 485 14.76 25.71 16.58
N MET A 486 14.59 24.96 17.67
CA MET A 486 14.86 23.53 17.73
C MET A 486 13.80 22.84 18.57
N ARG A 487 13.28 21.72 18.05
CA ARG A 487 12.29 20.88 18.72
C ARG A 487 12.78 19.45 18.74
N LEU A 488 12.45 18.74 19.80
CA LEU A 488 12.76 17.31 19.94
C LEU A 488 11.44 16.55 19.87
N ILE A 489 11.30 15.71 18.87
CA ILE A 489 10.09 14.95 18.56
C ILE A 489 10.32 13.44 18.78
N ASP A 490 9.26 12.65 18.59
CA ASP A 490 9.27 11.18 18.69
C ASP A 490 9.54 10.64 20.11
N TRP A 491 8.64 11.02 21.00
CA TRP A 491 8.68 10.71 22.44
C TRP A 491 8.15 9.31 22.78
N ASN A 492 8.24 8.35 21.88
CA ASN A 492 7.66 7.01 22.01
C ASN A 492 8.24 6.16 23.15
N MET A 493 9.34 6.58 23.76
CA MET A 493 10.10 5.77 24.68
C MET A 493 10.47 6.56 25.94
N LEU A 494 9.50 7.18 26.62
CA LEU A 494 9.83 7.99 27.78
C LEU A 494 9.42 7.35 29.09
N PRO A 495 10.16 6.45 29.63
CA PRO A 495 10.10 6.22 31.05
C PRO A 495 11.49 6.22 31.68
N TRP A 496 11.54 6.26 32.98
CA TRP A 496 12.75 6.31 33.78
C TRP A 496 13.90 5.47 33.23
N ALA A 497 14.81 6.07 32.42
CA ALA A 497 16.04 5.41 32.08
C ALA A 497 17.17 5.94 32.97
N ILE A 498 18.16 5.13 33.15
CA ILE A 498 19.39 5.53 33.80
C ILE A 498 20.11 6.54 32.91
N ARG A 499 20.46 7.73 33.42
CA ARG A 499 21.14 8.81 32.67
C ARG A 499 22.22 8.34 31.70
N ARG A 500 22.89 7.23 32.00
CA ARG A 500 24.00 6.66 31.19
C ARG A 500 23.54 5.94 29.92
N ALA A 501 22.30 5.42 29.87
CA ALA A 501 21.80 4.66 28.72
C ALA A 501 21.61 5.53 27.46
N ILE A 502 21.24 6.81 27.62
CA ILE A 502 21.03 7.75 26.52
C ILE A 502 22.27 7.95 25.66
N TRP A 503 23.44 8.01 26.31
CA TRP A 503 24.72 8.21 25.63
C TRP A 503 25.12 7.02 24.74
N ALA A 504 24.68 5.82 25.07
CA ALA A 504 24.94 4.64 24.28
C ALA A 504 24.15 4.64 22.95
N THR A 505 22.88 5.08 22.96
CA THR A 505 22.04 5.13 21.75
C THR A 505 22.49 6.22 20.78
N SER A 506 22.80 7.44 21.30
CA SER A 506 23.33 8.55 20.49
C SER A 506 24.67 8.20 19.83
N SER A 507 25.52 7.45 20.52
CA SER A 507 26.87 7.14 20.02
C SER A 507 26.91 6.06 18.93
N ARG A 508 25.91 5.18 18.82
CA ARG A 508 25.86 4.12 17.80
C ARG A 508 25.61 4.66 16.41
N ARG A 509 24.79 5.71 16.26
CA ARG A 509 24.38 6.23 14.95
C ARG A 509 25.34 7.27 14.36
N VAL A 510 26.24 7.84 15.17
CA VAL A 510 27.28 8.80 14.72
C VAL A 510 28.55 8.07 14.22
N ARG A 511 28.44 7.12 13.30
CA ARG A 511 29.59 6.29 12.85
C ARG A 511 30.58 6.97 11.91
N ALA A 512 30.48 8.24 11.56
CA ALA A 512 31.28 8.78 10.46
C ALA A 512 32.19 9.97 10.75
N THR A 513 32.16 10.64 11.89
CA THR A 513 32.97 11.86 12.08
C THR A 513 33.88 11.81 13.29
N ARG A 514 35.19 11.68 13.02
CA ARG A 514 36.38 11.94 13.80
C ARG A 514 36.33 11.78 15.35
N TRP A 515 36.81 10.65 15.83
CA TRP A 515 36.98 10.24 17.23
C TRP A 515 37.51 11.33 18.21
N ARG A 516 38.28 12.33 17.78
CA ARG A 516 38.81 13.39 18.64
C ARG A 516 37.74 14.35 19.16
N ARG A 517 36.81 14.78 18.33
CA ARG A 517 35.68 15.69 18.73
C ARG A 517 34.70 14.99 19.67
N ARG A 518 34.58 13.70 19.57
CA ARG A 518 33.71 12.86 20.41
C ARG A 518 34.13 12.87 21.89
N TRP A 519 35.42 12.96 22.19
CA TRP A 519 35.96 13.05 23.56
C TRP A 519 35.71 14.42 24.20
N GLU A 520 35.71 15.48 23.47
CA GLU A 520 35.40 16.83 23.96
C GLU A 520 33.91 16.96 24.29
N PHE A 521 33.02 16.37 23.50
CA PHE A 521 31.59 16.27 23.77
C PHE A 521 31.30 15.58 25.12
N PHE A 522 31.95 14.45 25.39
CA PHE A 522 31.87 13.75 26.68
C PHE A 522 32.41 14.56 27.86
N ARG A 523 33.44 15.36 27.64
CA ARG A 523 34.03 16.20 28.70
C ARG A 523 33.11 17.33 29.16
N CYS A 524 32.35 17.93 28.28
CA CYS A 524 31.42 19.03 28.61
C CYS A 524 30.23 18.58 29.49
N THR A 525 29.81 17.32 29.37
CA THR A 525 28.64 16.80 30.11
C THR A 525 28.99 16.12 31.43
N THR A 526 30.26 15.77 31.68
CA THR A 526 30.71 15.05 32.88
C THR A 526 31.61 15.88 33.80
N ALA A 527 31.39 17.19 33.84
CA ALA A 527 32.24 18.12 34.62
C ALA A 527 32.28 17.87 36.16
N GLU A 528 31.71 16.76 36.66
CA GLU A 528 31.87 16.33 38.05
C GLU A 528 32.44 14.93 38.19
N LYS A 529 33.73 14.90 38.51
CA LYS A 529 34.58 13.87 39.16
C LYS A 529 35.16 12.68 38.35
N PRO A 530 36.47 12.43 38.56
CA PRO A 530 37.30 11.58 37.69
C PRO A 530 37.28 10.05 38.01
N ARG A 531 36.28 9.49 38.67
CA ARG A 531 36.25 8.07 39.04
C ARG A 531 35.68 7.07 38.04
N CYS A 532 35.24 7.53 36.85
CA CYS A 532 34.48 6.70 35.90
C CYS A 532 35.30 6.22 34.67
N ARG A 533 36.65 6.12 34.75
CA ARG A 533 37.49 5.72 33.59
C ARG A 533 37.40 4.23 33.21
N SER A 534 37.09 3.32 34.12
CA SER A 534 37.17 1.89 33.87
C SER A 534 35.92 1.27 33.20
N SER A 535 34.72 1.73 33.55
CA SER A 535 33.47 1.12 33.07
C SER A 535 33.10 1.55 31.66
N VAL A 536 33.30 2.82 31.32
CA VAL A 536 32.97 3.35 29.96
C VAL A 536 33.94 2.81 28.91
N THR A 537 35.25 2.64 29.27
CA THR A 537 36.26 2.09 28.37
C THR A 537 36.05 0.59 28.14
N ALA A 538 35.56 -0.16 29.11
CA ALA A 538 35.19 -1.55 28.95
C ALA A 538 33.97 -1.72 28.05
N TRP A 539 32.97 -0.83 28.19
CA TRP A 539 31.75 -0.85 27.39
C TRP A 539 31.97 -0.46 25.90
N LEU A 540 32.84 0.54 25.65
CA LEU A 540 33.25 0.96 24.30
C LEU A 540 34.11 -0.06 23.55
N ARG A 541 34.81 -0.98 24.26
CA ARG A 541 35.50 -2.10 23.62
C ARG A 541 34.59 -3.26 23.28
N PHE A 542 33.41 -3.29 23.86
CA PHE A 542 32.42 -4.36 23.65
C PHE A 542 31.45 -4.07 22.51
N LEU A 543 31.23 -2.80 22.16
CA LEU A 543 30.49 -2.32 21.00
C LEU A 543 31.40 -2.14 19.78
#